data_1da5c83d506b34e8b0541075c6819786
#
_entry.id   1da5c83d506b34e8b0541075c6819786
#
_cell.length_a   1.000
_cell.length_b   1.000
_cell.length_c   1.000
_cell.angle_alpha   90.00
_cell.angle_beta   90.00
_cell.angle_gamma   90.00
#
_symmetry.space_group_name_H-M   'P 1'
#
loop_
_entity.id
_entity.type
_entity.pdbx_description
1 polymer ?
#
loop_
_entity_poly.entity_id
_entity_poly.type
_entity_poly.pdbx_seq_one_letter_code
_entity_poly.pdbx_strand_id
1 'polypeptide(L)' 'MNRRSRPKAAGDDADVLWRIWPQLDSRTRQLLEGKYVLNMSDAEIASALGVKPSSVRMLLTRARSKARKAIEKKM' A
#
# COMPACT_ATOMS: atom_id res chain seq x y z
N MET A 1 6.28 -17.03 -17.62
CA MET A 1 6.01 -16.79 -17.34
C MET A 1 5.66 -16.22 -16.68
N ASN A 2 5.75 -15.97 -16.61
CA ASN A 2 5.45 -15.52 -16.07
C ASN A 2 5.09 -14.71 -15.60
N ARG A 3 5.40 -14.22 -15.46
CA ARG A 3 4.98 -13.50 -15.07
C ARG A 3 3.95 -13.16 -15.03
N ARG A 4 3.76 -13.31 -15.49
CA ARG A 4 2.68 -13.45 -15.69
C ARG A 4 1.80 -13.98 -14.83
N SER A 5 2.04 -14.53 -14.07
CA SER A 5 1.22 -15.27 -13.20
C SER A 5 0.50 -14.45 -12.17
N ARG A 6 0.74 -13.19 -12.10
CA ARG A 6 0.01 -12.37 -11.15
C ARG A 6 -1.40 -12.08 -11.65
N PRO A 7 -2.37 -11.96 -10.72
CA PRO A 7 -3.74 -11.63 -11.10
C PRO A 7 -3.80 -10.31 -11.83
N LYS A 8 -4.63 -10.26 -12.82
CA LYS A 8 -4.77 -9.09 -13.65
C LYS A 8 -5.11 -7.84 -12.84
N ALA A 9 -6.12 -7.95 -11.98
CA ALA A 9 -6.52 -6.81 -11.16
C ALA A 9 -5.40 -6.33 -10.27
N ALA A 10 -4.70 -7.26 -9.65
CA ALA A 10 -3.58 -6.90 -8.78
C ALA A 10 -2.45 -6.28 -9.58
N GLY A 11 -2.23 -6.75 -10.81
CA GLY A 11 -1.21 -6.18 -11.66
C GLY A 11 -1.50 -4.74 -12.03
N ASP A 12 -2.75 -4.46 -12.39
CA ASP A 12 -3.16 -3.12 -12.75
C ASP A 12 -3.02 -2.17 -11.57
N ASP A 13 -3.47 -2.62 -10.40
CA ASP A 13 -3.38 -1.82 -9.19
C ASP A 13 -1.92 -1.55 -8.82
N ALA A 14 -1.08 -2.56 -8.97
CA ALA A 14 0.34 -2.41 -8.65
C ALA A 14 1.01 -1.41 -9.57
N ASP A 15 0.70 -1.47 -10.86
CA ASP A 15 1.28 -0.54 -11.83
C ASP A 15 0.90 0.90 -11.50
N VAL A 16 -0.37 1.13 -11.19
CA VAL A 16 -0.84 2.47 -10.84
C VAL A 16 -0.17 2.93 -9.56
N LEU A 17 -0.07 2.03 -8.58
CA LEU A 17 0.54 2.36 -7.31
C LEU A 17 2.00 2.78 -7.49
N TRP A 18 2.74 2.07 -8.34
CA TRP A 18 4.14 2.41 -8.58
C TRP A 18 4.30 3.77 -9.23
N ARG A 19 3.35 4.16 -10.08
CA ARG A 19 3.40 5.47 -10.73
C ARG A 19 3.25 6.61 -9.76
N ILE A 20 2.44 6.43 -8.73
CA ILE A 20 2.20 7.48 -7.75
C ILE A 20 3.10 7.35 -6.53
N TRP A 21 3.94 6.30 -6.49
CA TRP A 21 4.77 6.00 -5.33
C TRP A 21 5.59 7.19 -4.84
N PRO A 22 6.29 7.91 -5.72
CA PRO A 22 7.09 9.05 -5.28
C PRO A 22 6.27 10.18 -4.65
N GLN A 23 4.97 10.21 -4.90
CA GLN A 23 4.11 11.24 -4.35
C GLN A 23 3.63 10.93 -2.94
N LEU A 24 3.81 9.69 -2.51
CA LEU A 24 3.34 9.26 -1.20
C LEU A 24 4.40 9.55 -0.14
N ASP A 25 3.94 9.94 1.06
CA ASP A 25 4.86 10.14 2.17
C ASP A 25 5.41 8.82 2.67
N SER A 26 6.49 8.89 3.47
CA SER A 26 7.16 7.69 3.96
C SER A 26 6.24 6.75 4.71
N ARG A 27 5.40 7.29 5.59
CA ARG A 27 4.50 6.46 6.39
C ARG A 27 3.51 5.72 5.51
N THR A 28 2.95 6.42 4.53
CA THR A 28 1.99 5.82 3.61
C THR A 28 2.66 4.71 2.80
N ARG A 29 3.88 4.96 2.32
CA ARG A 29 4.61 3.95 1.56
C ARG A 29 4.90 2.72 2.41
N GLN A 30 5.33 2.92 3.66
CA GLN A 30 5.61 1.80 4.55
C GLN A 30 4.37 0.94 4.79
N LEU A 31 3.23 1.58 4.99
CA LEU A 31 1.98 0.87 5.21
C LEU A 31 1.58 0.05 3.99
N LEU A 32 1.62 0.67 2.83
CA LEU A 32 1.20 -0.01 1.61
C LEU A 32 2.19 -1.10 1.21
N GLU A 33 3.47 -0.84 1.37
CA GLU A 33 4.47 -1.84 1.07
C GLU A 33 4.33 -3.04 2.01
N GLY A 34 4.19 -2.77 3.30
CA GLY A 34 4.03 -3.84 4.26
C GLY A 34 2.83 -4.72 3.95
N LYS A 35 1.71 -4.11 3.63
CA LYS A 35 0.48 -4.84 3.41
C LYS A 35 0.45 -5.56 2.06
N TYR A 36 0.85 -4.88 1.00
CA TYR A 36 0.64 -5.38 -0.36
C TYR A 36 1.86 -6.00 -1.03
N VAL A 37 3.04 -5.60 -0.63
CA VAL A 37 4.26 -6.14 -1.22
C VAL A 37 4.85 -7.23 -0.33
N LEU A 38 4.98 -6.95 0.95
CA LEU A 38 5.60 -7.87 1.89
C LEU A 38 4.60 -8.81 2.55
N ASN A 39 3.33 -8.57 2.34
CA ASN A 39 2.26 -9.41 2.86
C ASN A 39 2.32 -9.58 4.37
N MET A 40 2.59 -8.49 5.07
CA MET A 40 2.70 -8.50 6.52
C MET A 40 1.32 -8.46 7.17
N SER A 41 1.22 -9.06 8.35
CA SER A 41 0.01 -8.97 9.14
C SER A 41 -0.09 -7.59 9.81
N ASP A 42 -1.27 -7.25 10.28
CA ASP A 42 -1.45 -5.99 10.98
C ASP A 42 -0.52 -5.89 12.18
N ALA A 43 -0.32 -7.00 12.90
CA ALA A 43 0.56 -7.02 14.05
C ALA A 43 2.02 -6.75 13.65
N GLU A 44 2.45 -7.31 12.53
CA GLU A 44 3.80 -7.10 12.05
C GLU A 44 3.99 -5.65 11.61
N ILE A 45 3.01 -5.10 10.92
CA ILE A 45 3.07 -3.70 10.51
C ILE A 45 3.11 -2.79 11.73
N ALA A 46 2.27 -3.09 12.72
CA ALA A 46 2.23 -2.31 13.95
C ALA A 46 3.57 -2.30 14.65
N SER A 47 4.19 -3.47 14.72
CA SER A 47 5.50 -3.59 15.35
C SER A 47 6.55 -2.77 14.61
N ALA A 48 6.53 -2.84 13.29
CA ALA A 48 7.49 -2.10 12.46
C ALA A 48 7.32 -0.60 12.59
N LEU A 49 6.09 -0.13 12.78
CA LEU A 49 5.80 1.29 12.87
C LEU A 49 5.78 1.82 14.30
N GLY A 50 5.84 0.92 15.29
CA GLY A 50 5.77 1.32 16.69
C GLY A 50 4.40 1.81 17.11
N VAL A 51 3.34 1.23 16.55
CA VAL A 51 1.97 1.59 16.88
C VAL A 51 1.21 0.35 17.32
N LYS A 52 -0.01 0.56 17.81
CA LYS A 52 -0.87 -0.56 18.23
C LYS A 52 -1.46 -1.25 17.02
N PRO A 53 -1.64 -2.58 17.06
CA PRO A 53 -2.25 -3.29 15.93
C PRO A 53 -3.62 -2.74 15.57
N SER A 54 -4.40 -2.30 16.55
CA SER A 54 -5.72 -1.75 16.27
C SER A 54 -5.65 -0.46 15.47
N SER A 55 -4.53 0.26 15.56
CA SER A 55 -4.35 1.50 14.80
C SER A 55 -4.00 1.23 13.34
N VAL A 56 -3.44 0.06 13.05
CA VAL A 56 -2.98 -0.24 11.70
C VAL A 56 -4.13 -0.22 10.71
N ARG A 57 -5.29 -0.74 11.10
CA ARG A 57 -6.45 -0.76 10.22
C ARG A 57 -6.82 0.65 9.77
N MET A 58 -6.87 1.58 10.72
CA MET A 58 -7.19 2.96 10.40
C MET A 58 -6.10 3.59 9.54
N LEU A 59 -4.85 3.30 9.88
CA LEU A 59 -3.73 3.84 9.10
C LEU A 59 -3.73 3.32 7.67
N LEU A 60 -4.05 2.04 7.49
CA LEU A 60 -4.16 1.47 6.16
C LEU A 60 -5.30 2.07 5.37
N THR A 61 -6.42 2.34 6.03
CA THR A 61 -7.54 3.00 5.38
C THR A 61 -7.13 4.38 4.88
N ARG A 62 -6.41 5.12 5.71
CA ARG A 62 -5.91 6.44 5.31
C ARG A 62 -4.89 6.35 4.19
N ALA A 63 -4.01 5.35 4.27
CA ALA A 63 -3.00 5.15 3.24
C ALA A 63 -3.64 4.88 1.89
N ARG A 64 -4.65 4.02 1.88
CA ARG A 64 -5.36 3.72 0.64
C ARG A 64 -6.09 4.94 0.11
N SER A 65 -6.65 5.75 1.01
CA SER A 65 -7.33 6.97 0.60
C SER A 65 -6.36 7.95 -0.05
N LYS A 66 -5.18 8.09 0.53
CA LYS A 66 -4.15 8.97 -0.05
C LYS A 66 -3.70 8.47 -1.41
N ALA A 67 -3.51 7.16 -1.54
CA ALA A 67 -3.12 6.59 -2.82
C ALA A 67 -4.20 6.82 -3.87
N ARG A 68 -5.46 6.64 -3.48
CA ARG A 68 -6.56 6.86 -4.40
C ARG A 68 -6.60 8.30 -4.89
N LYS A 69 -6.41 9.26 -3.97
CA LYS A 69 -6.40 10.66 -4.36
C LYS A 69 -5.26 10.99 -5.30
N ALA A 70 -4.11 10.39 -5.07
CA ALA A 70 -2.96 10.60 -5.95
C ALA A 70 -3.25 10.04 -7.34
N ILE A 71 -3.90 8.89 -7.40
CA ILE A 71 -4.29 8.28 -8.67
C ILE A 71 -5.26 9.19 -9.41
N GLU A 72 -6.25 9.70 -8.70
CA GLU A 72 -7.27 10.56 -9.30
C GLU A 72 -6.64 11.84 -9.86
N LYS A 73 -5.66 12.37 -9.16
CA LYS A 73 -4.98 13.58 -9.65
C LYS A 73 -4.19 13.32 -10.92
N LYS A 74 -3.67 12.11 -11.05
CA LYS A 74 -2.92 11.76 -12.25
C LYS A 74 -3.81 11.58 -13.46
N MET A 75 -5.03 11.24 -13.23
CA MET A 75 -5.98 11.04 -14.30
C MET A 75 -6.70 12.31 -14.65
#